data_3c162936a4f9bfccfb322395dcf4cc44
#
_entry.id   3c162936a4f9bfccfb322395dcf4cc44
#
_cell.length_a   1.000
_cell.length_b   1.000
_cell.length_c   1.000
_cell.angle_alpha   90.00
_cell.angle_beta   90.00
_cell.angle_gamma   90.00
#
_symmetry.space_group_name_H-M   'P 1'
#
loop_
_entity.id
_entity.type
_entity.pdbx_description
1 polymer ?
#
loop_
_entity_poly.entity_id
_entity_poly.type
_entity_poly.pdbx_seq_one_letter_code
_entity_poly.pdbx_strand_id
1 'polypeptide(L)'
;FYKNIAYYMKQGKYPAEFRIQEYKAWPHPDAQSETHKTSPYSLRDNPTGISVKDGEQLMIFVGDTHGQTVSAVIQNLDVPGGDGFGGTSYPLSEGANKITARNKGLMYILYHTPDYETAQPVKIHIASGQVNGYFDVAKHQASDWNKLLSNAVDKYFDVVGHYAHLTFPTERFRTHTPDGKALIDAYDQIVNSEMELMGLYKYNKLFKNRMYLHVMYTSYMYATSYHTAYNDGTLAELCNVDKLKTSA
;
A
#
# COMPACT_ATOMS: atom_id res chain seq x y z
N PHE A 1 12.39 -9.39 -24.34
CA PHE A 1 11.91 -9.11 -22.99
C PHE A 1 12.31 -10.26 -22.04
N TYR A 2 11.81 -11.47 -22.19
CA TYR A 2 12.10 -12.62 -21.29
C TYR A 2 13.58 -12.97 -21.21
N LYS A 3 14.31 -12.92 -22.32
CA LYS A 3 15.76 -13.18 -22.33
C LYS A 3 16.52 -12.19 -21.46
N ASN A 4 16.10 -10.93 -21.46
CA ASN A 4 16.71 -9.88 -20.63
C ASN A 4 16.43 -10.11 -19.14
N ILE A 5 15.19 -10.47 -18.78
CA ILE A 5 14.86 -10.81 -17.39
C ILE A 5 15.70 -11.97 -16.91
N ALA A 6 15.75 -13.09 -17.67
CA ALA A 6 16.55 -14.26 -17.34
C ALA A 6 18.04 -13.92 -17.23
N TYR A 7 18.55 -13.08 -18.13
CA TYR A 7 19.93 -12.60 -18.08
C TYR A 7 20.23 -11.83 -16.78
N TYR A 8 19.39 -10.84 -16.42
CA TYR A 8 19.60 -10.06 -15.21
C TYR A 8 19.42 -10.88 -13.94
N MET A 9 18.49 -11.84 -13.92
CA MET A 9 18.32 -12.79 -12.81
C MET A 9 19.60 -13.62 -12.62
N LYS A 10 20.17 -14.17 -13.72
CA LYS A 10 21.40 -14.96 -13.68
C LYS A 10 22.61 -14.14 -13.20
N GLN A 11 22.62 -12.84 -13.46
CA GLN A 11 23.68 -11.92 -13.01
C GLN A 11 23.47 -11.42 -11.57
N GLY A 12 22.40 -11.80 -10.88
CA GLY A 12 22.05 -11.25 -9.57
C GLY A 12 21.71 -9.76 -9.59
N LYS A 13 21.42 -9.21 -10.76
CA LYS A 13 21.10 -7.78 -10.96
C LYS A 13 19.60 -7.49 -11.10
N TYR A 14 18.79 -8.54 -11.06
CA TYR A 14 17.34 -8.38 -11.12
C TYR A 14 16.81 -7.92 -9.76
N PRO A 15 16.05 -6.80 -9.68
CA PRO A 15 15.53 -6.28 -8.43
C PRO A 15 14.32 -7.10 -7.95
N ALA A 16 14.58 -8.32 -7.48
CA ALA A 16 13.55 -9.30 -7.14
C ALA A 16 12.69 -8.87 -5.95
N GLU A 17 13.23 -8.09 -5.02
CA GLU A 17 12.60 -7.71 -3.75
C GLU A 17 11.15 -7.21 -3.93
N PHE A 18 10.93 -6.23 -4.86
CA PHE A 18 9.61 -5.68 -5.12
C PHE A 18 8.92 -6.29 -6.34
N ARG A 19 9.66 -7.00 -7.19
CA ARG A 19 9.10 -7.58 -8.40
C ARG A 19 8.51 -8.97 -8.19
N ILE A 20 9.03 -9.74 -7.23
CA ILE A 20 8.60 -11.11 -6.96
C ILE A 20 8.24 -11.21 -5.49
N GLN A 21 6.95 -11.20 -5.19
CA GLN A 21 6.45 -11.21 -3.82
C GLN A 21 5.34 -12.24 -3.66
N GLU A 22 5.14 -12.68 -2.43
CA GLU A 22 3.97 -13.45 -2.01
C GLU A 22 2.98 -12.51 -1.34
N TYR A 23 1.75 -12.48 -1.85
CA TYR A 23 0.69 -11.64 -1.34
C TYR A 23 -0.30 -12.48 -0.55
N LYS A 24 -0.47 -12.13 0.72
CA LYS A 24 -1.45 -12.81 1.58
C LYS A 24 -2.86 -12.29 1.33
N ALA A 25 -3.83 -13.13 1.66
CA ALA A 25 -5.22 -12.72 1.69
C ALA A 25 -5.52 -11.79 2.88
N TRP A 26 -6.53 -10.96 2.70
CA TRP A 26 -7.11 -10.09 3.72
C TRP A 26 -8.63 -10.27 3.75
N PRO A 27 -9.30 -10.00 4.89
CA PRO A 27 -10.75 -9.91 4.88
C PRO A 27 -11.19 -8.71 4.04
N HIS A 28 -12.35 -8.80 3.39
CA HIS A 28 -12.89 -7.61 2.73
C HIS A 28 -13.29 -6.58 3.79
N PRO A 29 -12.91 -5.31 3.65
CA PRO A 29 -13.17 -4.28 4.66
C PRO A 29 -14.63 -4.11 5.03
N ASP A 30 -15.58 -4.34 4.10
CA ASP A 30 -17.01 -4.27 4.38
C ASP A 30 -17.44 -5.28 5.44
N ALA A 31 -16.95 -6.52 5.38
CA ALA A 31 -17.23 -7.53 6.40
C ALA A 31 -16.66 -7.14 7.78
N GLN A 32 -15.51 -6.46 7.79
CA GLN A 32 -14.93 -5.94 9.03
C GLN A 32 -15.73 -4.75 9.59
N SER A 33 -16.22 -3.87 8.73
CA SER A 33 -17.03 -2.71 9.13
C SER A 33 -18.34 -3.12 9.80
N GLU A 34 -18.97 -4.17 9.31
CA GLU A 34 -20.16 -4.76 9.95
C GLU A 34 -19.88 -5.26 11.38
N THR A 35 -18.70 -5.89 11.56
CA THR A 35 -18.26 -6.38 12.88
C THR A 35 -17.99 -5.25 13.86
N HIS A 36 -17.37 -4.17 13.40
CA HIS A 36 -16.94 -3.04 14.23
C HIS A 36 -18.01 -1.96 14.36
N LYS A 37 -19.06 -1.99 13.52
CA LYS A 37 -20.07 -0.91 13.42
C LYS A 37 -19.48 0.44 13.04
N THR A 38 -18.47 0.41 12.17
CA THR A 38 -17.77 1.58 11.63
C THR A 38 -17.94 1.63 10.11
N SER A 39 -17.46 2.69 9.47
CA SER A 39 -17.20 2.66 8.02
C SER A 39 -16.09 1.66 7.70
N PRO A 40 -16.10 1.03 6.52
CA PRO A 40 -14.99 0.18 6.09
C PRO A 40 -13.70 1.01 5.93
N TYR A 41 -12.56 0.39 6.20
CA TYR A 41 -11.23 1.01 6.10
C TYR A 41 -10.29 0.08 5.33
N SER A 42 -9.27 0.64 4.68
CA SER A 42 -8.34 -0.03 3.78
C SER A 42 -8.91 -0.35 2.39
N LEU A 43 -8.41 -1.25 1.71
CA LEU A 43 -8.37 -1.83 0.35
C LEU A 43 -6.97 -1.74 -0.27
N ARG A 44 -5.94 -1.30 0.48
CA ARG A 44 -4.55 -1.16 -0.01
C ARG A 44 -3.55 -1.95 0.83
N ASP A 45 -4.01 -3.05 1.43
CA ASP A 45 -3.19 -3.85 2.36
C ASP A 45 -1.97 -4.54 1.72
N ASN A 46 -1.95 -4.71 0.39
CA ASN A 46 -0.87 -5.34 -0.35
C ASN A 46 -0.21 -4.36 -1.34
N PRO A 47 0.63 -3.43 -0.89
CA PRO A 47 1.43 -2.60 -1.80
C PRO A 47 2.45 -3.46 -2.55
N THR A 48 2.73 -3.09 -3.80
CA THR A 48 3.70 -3.82 -4.63
C THR A 48 5.07 -3.15 -4.67
N GLY A 49 5.13 -1.85 -4.43
CA GLY A 49 6.33 -1.04 -4.66
C GLY A 49 6.63 -0.83 -6.15
N ILE A 50 5.64 -0.99 -7.01
CA ILE A 50 5.76 -0.74 -8.45
C ILE A 50 4.97 0.50 -8.84
N SER A 51 5.64 1.43 -9.50
CA SER A 51 5.06 2.60 -10.15
C SER A 51 4.80 2.32 -11.62
N VAL A 52 3.66 2.75 -12.12
CA VAL A 52 3.16 2.50 -13.47
C VAL A 52 2.86 3.81 -14.16
N LYS A 53 3.16 3.90 -15.46
CA LYS A 53 2.79 5.04 -16.32
C LYS A 53 1.49 4.75 -17.06
N ASP A 54 0.72 5.79 -17.35
CA ASP A 54 -0.43 5.67 -18.22
C ASP A 54 -0.02 5.17 -19.61
N GLY A 55 -0.80 4.24 -20.20
CA GLY A 55 -0.51 3.58 -21.45
C GLY A 55 0.58 2.50 -21.40
N GLU A 56 1.22 2.28 -20.26
CA GLU A 56 2.30 1.28 -20.13
C GLU A 56 1.79 -0.15 -20.36
N GLN A 57 2.58 -0.93 -21.13
CA GLN A 57 2.33 -2.36 -21.32
C GLN A 57 2.92 -3.12 -20.15
N LEU A 58 2.06 -3.71 -19.35
CA LEU A 58 2.46 -4.47 -18.17
C LEU A 58 2.47 -5.97 -18.47
N MET A 59 3.47 -6.66 -17.90
CA MET A 59 3.55 -8.10 -17.87
C MET A 59 3.62 -8.55 -16.41
N ILE A 60 2.61 -9.30 -15.99
CA ILE A 60 2.46 -9.81 -14.63
C ILE A 60 2.28 -11.32 -14.69
N PHE A 61 3.10 -12.06 -13.97
CA PHE A 61 2.99 -13.52 -13.85
C PHE A 61 2.40 -13.84 -12.48
N VAL A 62 1.30 -14.56 -12.48
CA VAL A 62 0.58 -14.97 -11.27
C VAL A 62 0.77 -16.48 -11.11
N GLY A 63 1.19 -16.90 -9.93
CA GLY A 63 1.27 -18.30 -9.53
C GLY A 63 -0.12 -18.90 -9.32
N ASP A 64 -0.13 -20.02 -8.60
CA ASP A 64 -1.38 -20.66 -8.20
C ASP A 64 -2.20 -19.70 -7.32
N THR A 65 -3.42 -19.43 -7.73
CA THR A 65 -4.37 -18.59 -6.97
C THR A 65 -5.16 -19.41 -5.96
N HIS A 66 -4.99 -20.72 -5.95
CA HIS A 66 -5.76 -21.65 -5.10
C HIS A 66 -7.27 -21.47 -5.27
N GLY A 67 -7.71 -21.13 -6.49
CA GLY A 67 -9.11 -20.86 -6.83
C GLY A 67 -9.66 -19.52 -6.33
N GLN A 68 -8.80 -18.64 -5.82
CA GLN A 68 -9.19 -17.33 -5.30
C GLN A 68 -9.16 -16.25 -6.37
N THR A 69 -9.93 -15.19 -6.16
CA THR A 69 -9.92 -14.02 -7.04
C THR A 69 -8.84 -13.05 -6.62
N VAL A 70 -7.98 -12.68 -7.57
CA VAL A 70 -6.92 -11.70 -7.38
C VAL A 70 -7.00 -10.64 -8.48
N SER A 71 -6.75 -9.38 -8.13
CA SER A 71 -6.65 -8.29 -9.10
C SER A 71 -5.54 -7.33 -8.76
N ALA A 72 -5.06 -6.58 -9.75
CA ALA A 72 -4.20 -5.43 -9.53
C ALA A 72 -5.02 -4.16 -9.60
N VAL A 73 -4.69 -3.15 -8.79
CA VAL A 73 -5.23 -1.80 -8.92
C VAL A 73 -4.10 -0.80 -9.06
N ILE A 74 -4.23 0.14 -10.00
CA ILE A 74 -3.32 1.26 -10.18
C ILE A 74 -4.02 2.51 -9.68
N GLN A 75 -3.45 3.16 -8.67
CA GLN A 75 -4.04 4.30 -7.97
C GLN A 75 -3.37 5.59 -8.38
N ASN A 76 -4.15 6.54 -8.90
CA ASN A 76 -3.68 7.86 -9.30
C ASN A 76 -4.18 8.93 -8.31
N LEU A 77 -3.32 9.36 -7.40
CA LEU A 77 -3.64 10.41 -6.42
C LEU A 77 -3.61 11.83 -7.03
N ASP A 78 -3.20 12.00 -8.29
CA ASP A 78 -3.20 13.27 -9.01
C ASP A 78 -4.50 13.52 -9.81
N VAL A 79 -5.55 12.74 -9.60
CA VAL A 79 -6.81 12.90 -10.35
C VAL A 79 -7.43 14.26 -10.03
N PRO A 80 -7.70 15.09 -11.06
CA PRO A 80 -8.36 16.38 -10.85
C PRO A 80 -9.78 16.23 -10.28
N GLY A 81 -10.11 17.00 -9.27
CA GLY A 81 -11.47 17.04 -8.69
C GLY A 81 -11.84 15.86 -7.80
N GLY A 82 -10.90 14.97 -7.51
CA GLY A 82 -11.08 13.81 -6.63
C GLY A 82 -9.89 13.61 -5.71
N ASP A 83 -9.92 12.53 -4.96
CA ASP A 83 -8.81 12.11 -4.10
C ASP A 83 -7.95 11.00 -4.70
N GLY A 84 -8.34 10.48 -5.86
CA GLY A 84 -7.60 9.43 -6.58
C GLY A 84 -7.68 8.03 -5.96
N PHE A 85 -8.39 7.84 -4.86
CA PHE A 85 -8.43 6.55 -4.16
C PHE A 85 -8.95 5.40 -5.03
N GLY A 86 -9.99 5.62 -5.85
CA GLY A 86 -10.65 4.57 -6.62
C GLY A 86 -9.70 3.77 -7.52
N GLY A 87 -8.82 4.45 -8.24
CA GLY A 87 -7.88 3.80 -9.15
C GLY A 87 -8.55 3.06 -10.31
N THR A 88 -7.76 2.25 -11.02
CA THR A 88 -8.24 1.36 -12.09
C THR A 88 -7.85 -0.08 -11.77
N SER A 89 -8.85 -0.97 -11.72
CA SER A 89 -8.65 -2.38 -11.40
C SER A 89 -8.52 -3.25 -12.64
N TYR A 90 -7.70 -4.30 -12.54
CA TYR A 90 -7.41 -5.28 -13.57
C TYR A 90 -7.49 -6.68 -12.97
N PRO A 91 -8.46 -7.52 -13.36
CA PRO A 91 -8.49 -8.91 -12.96
C PRO A 91 -7.21 -9.63 -13.39
N LEU A 92 -6.69 -10.50 -12.53
CA LEU A 92 -5.52 -11.33 -12.80
C LEU A 92 -5.93 -12.80 -12.85
N SER A 93 -5.38 -13.51 -13.83
CA SER A 93 -5.50 -14.96 -13.95
C SER A 93 -4.15 -15.62 -13.72
N GLU A 94 -4.14 -16.90 -13.36
CA GLU A 94 -2.92 -17.68 -13.28
C GLU A 94 -2.12 -17.64 -14.57
N GLY A 95 -0.81 -17.65 -14.46
CA GLY A 95 0.11 -17.53 -15.59
C GLY A 95 0.38 -16.10 -16.01
N ALA A 96 0.52 -15.86 -17.31
CA ALA A 96 0.94 -14.58 -17.87
C ALA A 96 -0.23 -13.64 -18.16
N ASN A 97 -0.21 -12.46 -17.55
CA ASN A 97 -1.19 -11.39 -17.78
C ASN A 97 -0.50 -10.24 -18.52
N LYS A 98 -1.03 -9.87 -19.68
CA LYS A 98 -0.62 -8.70 -20.44
C LYS A 98 -1.69 -7.63 -20.31
N ILE A 99 -1.34 -6.50 -19.72
CA ILE A 99 -2.27 -5.42 -19.38
C ILE A 99 -1.76 -4.13 -19.98
N THR A 100 -2.65 -3.33 -20.59
CA THR A 100 -2.36 -1.93 -20.90
C THR A 100 -2.89 -1.08 -19.75
N ALA A 101 -2.01 -0.37 -19.07
CA ALA A 101 -2.39 0.53 -18.00
C ALA A 101 -3.25 1.68 -18.54
N ARG A 102 -4.38 1.94 -17.92
CA ARG A 102 -5.31 3.03 -18.22
C ARG A 102 -5.28 4.10 -17.12
N ASN A 103 -4.19 4.12 -16.38
CA ASN A 103 -3.95 5.06 -15.29
C ASN A 103 -2.46 5.02 -14.92
N LYS A 104 -1.97 6.05 -14.23
CA LYS A 104 -0.61 6.12 -13.67
C LYS A 104 -0.67 6.00 -12.16
N GLY A 105 0.45 5.67 -11.52
CA GLY A 105 0.63 5.69 -10.07
C GLY A 105 1.09 4.36 -9.48
N LEU A 106 0.93 4.21 -8.18
CA LEU A 106 1.34 3.01 -7.47
C LEU A 106 0.37 1.86 -7.69
N MET A 107 0.92 0.65 -7.80
CA MET A 107 0.16 -0.58 -7.97
C MET A 107 0.00 -1.30 -6.64
N TYR A 108 -1.20 -1.86 -6.42
CA TYR A 108 -1.54 -2.70 -5.28
C TYR A 108 -2.17 -4.00 -5.77
N ILE A 109 -2.04 -5.08 -4.98
CA ILE A 109 -2.74 -6.34 -5.22
C ILE A 109 -3.97 -6.41 -4.31
N LEU A 110 -5.13 -6.65 -4.90
CA LEU A 110 -6.36 -6.91 -4.18
C LEU A 110 -6.54 -8.44 -4.09
N TYR A 111 -6.45 -8.96 -2.88
CA TYR A 111 -6.68 -10.35 -2.57
C TYR A 111 -7.50 -10.43 -1.28
N HIS A 112 -8.83 -10.49 -1.46
CA HIS A 112 -9.78 -10.54 -0.35
C HIS A 112 -10.58 -11.83 -0.40
N THR A 113 -10.71 -12.51 0.74
CA THR A 113 -11.52 -13.72 0.90
C THR A 113 -12.04 -13.82 2.33
N PRO A 114 -13.23 -14.41 2.55
CA PRO A 114 -13.70 -14.71 3.91
C PRO A 114 -12.74 -15.63 4.68
N ASP A 115 -12.06 -16.53 3.99
CA ASP A 115 -11.13 -17.51 4.56
C ASP A 115 -9.69 -16.99 4.67
N TYR A 116 -9.49 -15.67 4.80
CA TYR A 116 -8.20 -15.00 4.75
C TYR A 116 -7.15 -15.53 5.76
N GLU A 117 -7.58 -16.10 6.89
CA GLU A 117 -6.66 -16.64 7.90
C GLU A 117 -6.00 -17.95 7.46
N THR A 118 -6.66 -18.72 6.60
CA THR A 118 -6.19 -20.03 6.10
C THR A 118 -5.82 -20.03 4.62
N ALA A 119 -6.18 -18.96 3.90
CA ALA A 119 -5.89 -18.84 2.48
C ALA A 119 -4.38 -18.81 2.23
N GLN A 120 -3.94 -19.58 1.23
CA GLN A 120 -2.54 -19.61 0.83
C GLN A 120 -2.14 -18.30 0.16
N PRO A 121 -0.93 -17.78 0.39
CA PRO A 121 -0.44 -16.60 -0.32
C PRO A 121 -0.28 -16.90 -1.81
N VAL A 122 -0.50 -15.86 -2.63
CA VAL A 122 -0.33 -15.94 -4.07
C VAL A 122 0.99 -15.27 -4.46
N LYS A 123 1.86 -16.04 -5.13
CA LYS A 123 3.14 -15.54 -5.64
C LYS A 123 2.91 -14.78 -6.95
N ILE A 124 3.31 -13.51 -7.00
CA ILE A 124 3.17 -12.67 -8.19
C ILE A 124 4.52 -12.08 -8.57
N HIS A 125 4.84 -12.15 -9.87
CA HIS A 125 6.01 -11.52 -10.47
C HIS A 125 5.54 -10.37 -11.39
N ILE A 126 5.76 -9.12 -10.97
CA ILE A 126 5.47 -7.92 -11.76
C ILE A 126 6.74 -7.56 -12.54
N ALA A 127 6.81 -8.00 -13.81
CA ALA A 127 8.02 -7.88 -14.62
C ALA A 127 8.19 -6.50 -15.28
N SER A 128 7.11 -5.72 -15.38
CA SER A 128 7.07 -4.36 -15.96
C SER A 128 6.86 -3.31 -14.88
N GLY A 129 6.70 -2.05 -15.26
CA GLY A 129 6.65 -0.92 -14.34
C GLY A 129 8.04 -0.55 -13.82
N GLN A 130 8.10 0.49 -13.03
CA GLN A 130 9.34 0.94 -12.36
C GLN A 130 9.31 0.55 -10.88
N VAL A 131 10.43 0.04 -10.38
CA VAL A 131 10.54 -0.21 -8.94
C VAL A 131 10.63 1.12 -8.22
N ASN A 132 9.62 1.40 -7.40
CA ASN A 132 9.55 2.52 -6.48
C ASN A 132 10.01 2.13 -5.07
N GLY A 133 9.73 0.89 -4.71
CA GLY A 133 9.86 0.42 -3.34
C GLY A 133 8.75 0.95 -2.43
N TYR A 134 8.78 0.50 -1.20
CA TYR A 134 7.99 0.98 -0.06
C TYR A 134 8.72 0.60 1.22
N PHE A 135 8.37 1.23 2.33
CA PHE A 135 8.86 0.84 3.65
C PHE A 135 7.80 0.03 4.40
N ASP A 136 8.18 -1.10 4.96
CA ASP A 136 7.28 -1.99 5.71
C ASP A 136 8.01 -2.51 6.95
N VAL A 137 7.50 -2.21 8.13
CA VAL A 137 8.11 -2.61 9.41
C VAL A 137 8.23 -4.13 9.59
N ALA A 138 7.45 -4.92 8.85
CA ALA A 138 7.55 -6.38 8.85
C ALA A 138 8.72 -6.90 7.99
N LYS A 139 9.29 -6.08 7.10
CA LYS A 139 10.31 -6.47 6.12
C LYS A 139 11.62 -5.70 6.28
N HIS A 140 11.55 -4.44 6.74
CA HIS A 140 12.68 -3.51 6.73
C HIS A 140 13.05 -3.05 8.14
N GLN A 141 14.32 -2.70 8.31
CA GLN A 141 14.83 -2.06 9.51
C GLN A 141 14.84 -0.54 9.35
N ALA A 142 14.92 0.21 10.45
CA ALA A 142 15.02 1.68 10.41
C ALA A 142 16.18 2.16 9.52
N SER A 143 17.30 1.42 9.47
CA SER A 143 18.46 1.71 8.63
C SER A 143 18.16 1.64 7.12
N ASP A 144 17.11 0.95 6.69
CA ASP A 144 16.76 0.81 5.27
C ASP A 144 15.98 2.03 4.75
N TRP A 145 15.42 2.84 5.65
CA TRP A 145 14.56 3.98 5.33
C TRP A 145 15.15 4.91 4.27
N ASN A 146 16.32 5.45 4.55
CA ASN A 146 16.93 6.43 3.66
C ASN A 146 17.26 5.84 2.28
N LYS A 147 17.69 4.58 2.22
CA LYS A 147 17.98 3.88 0.97
C LYS A 147 16.72 3.67 0.15
N LEU A 148 15.67 3.16 0.76
CA LEU A 148 14.39 2.93 0.09
C LEU A 148 13.81 4.23 -0.43
N LEU A 149 13.77 5.27 0.40
CA LEU A 149 13.22 6.57 0.05
C LEU A 149 14.04 7.29 -1.04
N SER A 150 15.37 7.16 -1.02
CA SER A 150 16.24 7.74 -2.06
C SER A 150 16.06 7.07 -3.43
N ASN A 151 15.73 5.78 -3.44
CA ASN A 151 15.50 5.01 -4.65
C ASN A 151 14.07 5.19 -5.22
N ALA A 152 13.16 5.81 -4.46
CA ALA A 152 11.79 6.04 -4.91
C ALA A 152 11.76 6.93 -6.15
N VAL A 153 11.01 6.51 -7.16
CA VAL A 153 10.89 7.17 -8.48
C VAL A 153 9.50 7.78 -8.71
N ASP A 154 8.49 7.34 -7.92
CA ASP A 154 7.14 7.89 -7.97
C ASP A 154 7.04 9.16 -7.11
N LYS A 155 6.05 9.98 -7.43
CA LYS A 155 5.67 11.13 -6.60
C LYS A 155 5.23 10.70 -5.20
N TYR A 156 4.71 9.48 -5.07
CA TYR A 156 4.17 8.92 -3.84
C TYR A 156 4.97 7.73 -3.34
N PHE A 157 4.96 7.54 -2.04
CA PHE A 157 5.66 6.45 -1.38
C PHE A 157 4.77 5.84 -0.29
N ASP A 158 4.78 4.50 -0.23
CA ASP A 158 4.03 3.77 0.79
C ASP A 158 4.88 3.50 2.03
N VAL A 159 4.31 3.75 3.21
CA VAL A 159 4.88 3.41 4.50
C VAL A 159 3.89 2.55 5.27
N VAL A 160 4.28 1.33 5.57
CA VAL A 160 3.39 0.27 6.06
C VAL A 160 3.77 -0.13 7.48
N GLY A 161 2.85 0.05 8.40
CA GLY A 161 2.92 -0.41 9.79
C GLY A 161 2.14 -1.70 10.04
N HIS A 162 1.90 -1.97 11.31
CA HIS A 162 1.04 -3.08 11.72
C HIS A 162 -0.44 -2.75 11.54
N TYR A 163 -0.85 -1.53 11.86
CA TYR A 163 -2.24 -1.06 11.88
C TYR A 163 -2.50 0.11 10.94
N ALA A 164 -1.47 0.81 10.48
CA ALA A 164 -1.57 1.95 9.58
C ALA A 164 -0.82 1.71 8.26
N HIS A 165 -1.31 2.33 7.19
CA HIS A 165 -0.66 2.39 5.90
C HIS A 165 -0.77 3.82 5.36
N LEU A 166 0.37 4.46 5.14
CA LEU A 166 0.46 5.83 4.64
C LEU A 166 0.89 5.83 3.19
N THR A 167 0.20 6.61 2.34
CA THR A 167 0.64 6.93 0.97
C THR A 167 0.70 8.44 0.82
N PHE A 168 1.88 9.00 1.06
CA PHE A 168 2.12 10.44 1.00
C PHE A 168 3.19 10.78 -0.06
N PRO A 169 3.32 12.07 -0.46
CA PRO A 169 4.36 12.47 -1.41
C PRO A 169 5.75 12.12 -0.89
N THR A 170 6.55 11.51 -1.75
CA THR A 170 7.94 11.12 -1.48
C THR A 170 8.77 12.30 -0.92
N GLU A 171 8.57 13.50 -1.48
CA GLU A 171 9.28 14.72 -1.03
C GLU A 171 8.87 15.17 0.38
N ARG A 172 7.62 14.91 0.80
CA ARG A 172 7.20 15.20 2.17
C ARG A 172 7.93 14.32 3.17
N PHE A 173 8.07 13.04 2.87
CA PHE A 173 8.88 12.13 3.68
C PHE A 173 10.36 12.52 3.67
N ARG A 174 10.93 12.84 2.51
CA ARG A 174 12.34 13.30 2.41
C ARG A 174 12.64 14.53 3.26
N THR A 175 11.69 15.45 3.31
CA THR A 175 11.86 16.73 4.02
C THR A 175 11.58 16.63 5.52
N HIS A 176 10.61 15.80 5.93
CA HIS A 176 10.05 15.88 7.27
C HIS A 176 10.23 14.60 8.11
N THR A 177 10.63 13.48 7.48
CA THR A 177 10.70 12.18 8.17
C THR A 177 12.13 11.63 8.19
N PRO A 178 12.94 11.99 9.18
CA PRO A 178 14.29 11.45 9.30
C PRO A 178 14.32 9.97 9.63
N ASP A 179 13.26 9.44 10.26
CA ASP A 179 13.09 8.03 10.64
C ASP A 179 11.67 7.58 10.31
N GLY A 180 11.53 6.80 9.22
CA GLY A 180 10.24 6.29 8.77
C GLY A 180 9.64 5.24 9.71
N LYS A 181 10.51 4.48 10.41
CA LYS A 181 10.04 3.53 11.42
C LYS A 181 9.41 4.25 12.60
N ALA A 182 10.07 5.25 13.14
CA ALA A 182 9.51 6.05 14.24
C ALA A 182 8.19 6.73 13.86
N LEU A 183 8.06 7.20 12.61
CA LEU A 183 6.82 7.78 12.12
C LEU A 183 5.69 6.76 12.08
N ILE A 184 5.88 5.62 11.44
CA ILE A 184 4.81 4.63 11.30
C ILE A 184 4.46 3.95 12.62
N ASP A 185 5.43 3.76 13.51
CA ASP A 185 5.18 3.27 14.87
C ASP A 185 4.26 4.26 15.64
N ALA A 186 4.39 5.57 15.42
CA ALA A 186 3.49 6.56 16.04
C ALA A 186 2.06 6.45 15.49
N TYR A 187 1.89 6.25 14.18
CA TYR A 187 0.57 5.98 13.59
C TYR A 187 -0.03 4.67 14.09
N ASP A 188 0.76 3.61 14.21
CA ASP A 188 0.31 2.34 14.79
C ASP A 188 -0.16 2.51 16.24
N GLN A 189 0.52 3.37 17.03
CA GLN A 189 0.09 3.70 18.40
C GLN A 189 -1.25 4.45 18.42
N ILE A 190 -1.49 5.38 17.49
CA ILE A 190 -2.76 6.09 17.36
C ILE A 190 -3.88 5.09 17.08
N VAL A 191 -3.74 4.24 16.06
CA VAL A 191 -4.76 3.23 15.71
C VAL A 191 -4.95 2.23 16.85
N ASN A 192 -3.88 1.84 17.54
CA ASN A 192 -3.98 0.99 18.72
C ASN A 192 -4.81 1.64 19.83
N SER A 193 -4.58 2.93 20.10
CA SER A 193 -5.36 3.68 21.10
C SER A 193 -6.84 3.82 20.70
N GLU A 194 -7.13 3.96 19.42
CA GLU A 194 -8.51 3.92 18.90
C GLU A 194 -9.17 2.57 19.18
N MET A 195 -8.47 1.46 18.92
CA MET A 195 -8.97 0.11 19.24
C MET A 195 -9.22 -0.10 20.73
N GLU A 196 -8.35 0.44 21.60
CA GLU A 196 -8.54 0.42 23.05
C GLU A 196 -9.77 1.21 23.47
N LEU A 197 -9.92 2.44 22.96
CA LEU A 197 -11.07 3.32 23.25
C LEU A 197 -12.39 2.69 22.80
N MET A 198 -12.40 2.04 21.65
CA MET A 198 -13.56 1.29 21.12
C MET A 198 -13.84 0.00 21.89
N GLY A 199 -12.95 -0.42 22.79
CA GLY A 199 -13.07 -1.65 23.55
C GLY A 199 -12.84 -2.93 22.72
N LEU A 200 -12.20 -2.84 21.55
CA LEU A 200 -12.03 -3.97 20.63
C LEU A 200 -11.18 -5.09 21.23
N TYR A 201 -10.24 -4.76 22.08
CA TYR A 201 -9.45 -5.75 22.85
C TYR A 201 -10.32 -6.59 23.77
N LYS A 202 -11.24 -5.94 24.49
CA LYS A 202 -12.17 -6.62 25.42
C LYS A 202 -13.03 -7.67 24.70
N TYR A 203 -13.41 -7.40 23.46
CA TYR A 203 -14.30 -8.26 22.68
C TYR A 203 -13.56 -9.12 21.66
N ASN A 204 -12.22 -9.10 21.64
CA ASN A 204 -11.36 -9.78 20.65
C ASN A 204 -11.77 -9.46 19.20
N LYS A 205 -12.00 -8.17 18.93
CA LYS A 205 -12.46 -7.67 17.62
C LYS A 205 -11.48 -6.63 17.05
N LEU A 206 -10.18 -6.89 17.13
CA LEU A 206 -9.16 -5.99 16.61
C LEU A 206 -9.30 -5.81 15.09
N PHE A 207 -8.88 -4.65 14.60
CA PHE A 207 -8.80 -4.40 13.17
C PHE A 207 -7.88 -5.44 12.50
N LYS A 208 -8.33 -5.97 11.39
CA LYS A 208 -7.60 -6.96 10.59
C LYS A 208 -6.89 -6.33 9.40
N ASN A 209 -7.51 -5.32 8.80
CA ASN A 209 -6.92 -4.49 7.75
C ASN A 209 -6.23 -3.28 8.39
N ARG A 210 -5.34 -2.63 7.65
CA ARG A 210 -4.68 -1.40 8.09
C ARG A 210 -5.56 -0.19 7.83
N MET A 211 -5.53 0.79 8.72
CA MET A 211 -6.08 2.12 8.44
C MET A 211 -5.29 2.74 7.28
N TYR A 212 -5.96 3.09 6.18
CA TYR A 212 -5.31 3.66 5.01
C TYR A 212 -5.43 5.18 5.00
N LEU A 213 -4.29 5.85 5.00
CA LEU A 213 -4.17 7.30 5.01
C LEU A 213 -3.41 7.76 3.78
N HIS A 214 -3.95 8.70 3.01
CA HIS A 214 -3.27 9.20 1.83
C HIS A 214 -3.41 10.72 1.65
N VAL A 215 -2.60 11.27 0.73
CA VAL A 215 -2.66 12.68 0.37
C VAL A 215 -3.83 12.95 -0.57
N MET A 216 -4.38 14.16 -0.49
CA MET A 216 -5.29 14.74 -1.48
C MET A 216 -4.99 16.23 -1.69
N TYR A 217 -5.60 16.81 -2.74
CA TYR A 217 -5.36 18.20 -3.14
C TYR A 217 -6.63 19.04 -3.22
N THR A 218 -7.80 18.44 -2.98
CA THR A 218 -9.11 19.08 -3.22
C THR A 218 -9.81 19.58 -1.98
N SER A 219 -9.51 19.03 -0.80
CA SER A 219 -10.13 19.38 0.46
C SER A 219 -9.08 19.45 1.57
N TYR A 220 -9.46 19.92 2.76
CA TYR A 220 -8.54 20.00 3.89
C TYR A 220 -8.25 18.62 4.47
N MET A 221 -9.30 17.90 4.86
CA MET A 221 -9.24 16.56 5.41
C MET A 221 -10.63 15.92 5.37
N TYR A 222 -10.72 14.63 5.14
CA TYR A 222 -11.93 13.85 5.41
C TYR A 222 -11.61 12.37 5.60
N ALA A 223 -12.51 11.67 6.28
CA ALA A 223 -12.58 10.22 6.34
C ALA A 223 -13.86 9.75 5.66
N THR A 224 -13.76 8.70 4.88
CA THR A 224 -14.89 8.08 4.19
C THR A 224 -14.66 6.57 4.07
N SER A 225 -15.52 5.85 3.34
CA SER A 225 -15.33 4.42 3.12
C SER A 225 -13.93 4.13 2.60
N TYR A 226 -13.24 3.24 3.27
CA TYR A 226 -11.92 2.66 2.98
C TYR A 226 -10.71 3.53 3.29
N HIS A 227 -10.81 4.85 3.44
CA HIS A 227 -9.63 5.69 3.58
C HIS A 227 -9.87 6.99 4.35
N THR A 228 -8.76 7.57 4.83
CA THR A 228 -8.69 8.95 5.30
C THR A 228 -7.74 9.72 4.40
N ALA A 229 -8.17 10.89 3.94
CA ALA A 229 -7.41 11.73 3.02
C ALA A 229 -7.06 13.08 3.66
N TYR A 230 -5.82 13.52 3.49
CA TYR A 230 -5.26 14.73 4.07
C TYR A 230 -4.73 15.67 2.99
N ASN A 231 -4.98 16.97 3.13
CA ASN A 231 -4.42 17.96 2.21
C ASN A 231 -2.88 17.96 2.27
N ASP A 232 -2.24 18.09 1.12
CA ASP A 232 -0.78 18.17 1.03
C ASP A 232 -0.17 19.25 1.95
N GLY A 233 -0.88 20.37 2.17
CA GLY A 233 -0.45 21.43 3.08
C GLY A 233 -0.29 21.01 4.55
N THR A 234 -0.98 19.95 5.00
CA THR A 234 -0.91 19.44 6.38
C THR A 234 0.24 18.44 6.57
N LEU A 235 0.84 17.94 5.51
CA LEU A 235 1.81 16.86 5.59
C LEU A 235 3.17 17.25 6.19
N ALA A 236 3.47 18.55 6.29
CA ALA A 236 4.65 19.00 7.04
C ALA A 236 4.58 18.64 8.54
N GLU A 237 3.36 18.43 9.05
CA GLU A 237 3.11 17.99 10.43
C GLU A 237 2.89 16.49 10.50
N LEU A 238 2.05 15.95 9.63
CA LEU A 238 1.71 14.53 9.59
C LEU A 238 2.90 13.62 9.21
N CYS A 239 3.90 14.12 8.51
CA CYS A 239 5.16 13.42 8.23
C CYS A 239 6.25 13.65 9.28
N ASN A 240 5.98 14.41 10.35
CA ASN A 240 6.94 14.69 11.41
C ASN A 240 6.46 14.08 12.73
N VAL A 241 7.22 13.11 13.25
CA VAL A 241 6.81 12.34 14.44
C VAL A 241 6.64 13.21 15.69
N ASP A 242 7.48 14.24 15.86
CA ASP A 242 7.42 15.10 17.03
C ASP A 242 6.18 16.03 16.97
N LYS A 243 5.88 16.55 15.78
CA LYS A 243 4.68 17.36 15.56
C LYS A 243 3.41 16.51 15.67
N LEU A 244 3.41 15.31 15.10
CA LEU A 244 2.28 14.38 15.20
C LEU A 244 1.91 14.08 16.65
N LYS A 245 2.91 13.88 17.52
CA LYS A 245 2.70 13.61 18.96
C LYS A 245 2.27 14.82 19.77
N THR A 246 2.53 16.03 19.30
CA THR A 246 2.21 17.29 20.03
C THR A 246 0.95 17.98 19.53
N SER A 247 0.46 17.61 18.34
CA SER A 247 -0.76 18.20 17.74
C SER A 247 -2.03 17.40 18.07
N ALA A 248 -1.91 16.35 18.85
CA ALA A 248 -3.03 15.48 19.25
C ALA A 248 -3.65 15.93 20.57
#